data_01377add99f519afb675288afcfa2a0f
#
_entry.id   01377add99f519afb675288afcfa2a0f
#
_cell.length_a   1.000
_cell.length_b   1.000
_cell.length_c   1.000
_cell.angle_alpha   90.00
_cell.angle_beta   90.00
_cell.angle_gamma   90.00
#
_symmetry.space_group_name_H-M   'P 1'
#
loop_
_entity.id
_entity.type
_entity.pdbx_description
1 polymer ?
#
loop_
_entity_poly.entity_id
_entity_poly.type
_entity_poly.pdbx_seq_one_letter_code
_entity_poly.pdbx_strand_id
1 'polypeptide(L)'
;MGGGLLEQAIGMAGFFLPRGAVIVSTEGRAVPASSFRAQTNGEDLKGRLVVLIDESSASASEIVAGAVQDWDRGVVVGRPSFGKGLVQRQIGLSDGSAVRITVARYHTPSGRVIQRPYEKGKRREYYLDHLRRYDDAARDSLDAAAPAYRTLRTGRTVYGGGGIRPDILVEADTAGFSNYYGELIRRGIVADFVGDWLDGSRDSLSRRYASFEAFDAGYTPSDEVLERLTALGESRGVKFDAEGFAVSEPLVRMQLKALAAQRLFGTGAYFRVINPAASPAYARAVAILEDWDKSGQPVLEP
;
A
#
# COMPACT_ATOMS: atom_id res chain seq x y z
N MET A 1 -0.76 -1.88 1.15
CA MET A 1 -1.20 -3.01 2.00
C MET A 1 -1.63 -4.17 1.11
N GLY A 2 -0.95 -5.31 1.17
CA GLY A 2 -1.43 -6.53 0.51
C GLY A 2 -2.68 -7.03 1.23
N GLY A 3 -3.68 -7.48 0.52
CA GLY A 3 -4.96 -8.02 0.95
C GLY A 3 -5.16 -8.46 2.40
N GLY A 4 -6.34 -8.95 2.74
CA GLY A 4 -6.70 -9.35 4.11
C GLY A 4 -8.05 -10.06 4.14
N LEU A 5 -8.56 -10.28 5.34
CA LEU A 5 -9.87 -10.87 5.55
C LEU A 5 -10.96 -9.83 5.31
N LEU A 6 -12.04 -10.26 4.66
CA LEU A 6 -13.20 -9.41 4.37
C LEU A 6 -13.79 -8.78 5.64
N GLU A 7 -13.96 -9.56 6.69
CA GLU A 7 -14.52 -9.12 7.97
C GLU A 7 -13.67 -8.01 8.62
N GLN A 8 -12.34 -8.12 8.52
CA GLN A 8 -11.43 -7.11 9.06
C GLN A 8 -11.52 -5.79 8.26
N ALA A 9 -11.69 -5.86 6.94
CA ALA A 9 -11.90 -4.69 6.12
C ALA A 9 -13.23 -3.99 6.45
N ILE A 10 -14.29 -4.78 6.68
CA ILE A 10 -15.60 -4.26 7.11
C ILE A 10 -15.48 -3.56 8.47
N GLY A 11 -14.82 -4.21 9.44
CA GLY A 11 -14.56 -3.63 10.76
C GLY A 11 -13.79 -2.32 10.67
N MET A 12 -12.69 -2.30 9.91
CA MET A 12 -11.85 -1.10 9.73
C MET A 12 -12.63 0.05 9.07
N ALA A 13 -13.35 -0.21 7.97
CA ALA A 13 -14.17 0.82 7.33
C ALA A 13 -15.29 1.33 8.26
N GLY A 14 -15.81 0.45 9.13
CA GLY A 14 -16.82 0.77 10.13
C GLY A 14 -16.37 1.81 11.16
N PHE A 15 -15.06 1.97 11.42
CA PHE A 15 -14.56 3.04 12.30
C PHE A 15 -14.83 4.44 11.73
N PHE A 16 -14.95 4.56 10.42
CA PHE A 16 -15.05 5.84 9.73
C PHE A 16 -16.42 6.13 9.13
N LEU A 17 -17.31 5.14 9.11
CA LEU A 17 -18.61 5.23 8.43
C LEU A 17 -19.78 5.12 9.43
N PRO A 18 -20.92 5.79 9.17
CA PRO A 18 -22.06 5.71 10.06
C PRO A 18 -22.68 4.31 10.01
N ARG A 19 -23.34 3.92 11.10
CA ARG A 19 -24.05 2.66 11.21
C ARG A 19 -25.05 2.48 10.05
N GLY A 20 -25.05 1.28 9.46
CA GLY A 20 -25.90 0.94 8.32
C GLY A 20 -25.35 1.35 6.96
N ALA A 21 -24.27 2.15 6.91
CA ALA A 21 -23.60 2.47 5.65
C ALA A 21 -23.12 1.19 4.96
N VAL A 22 -23.39 1.04 3.67
CA VAL A 22 -22.85 -0.07 2.88
C VAL A 22 -21.33 0.12 2.76
N ILE A 23 -20.58 -0.93 3.06
CA ILE A 23 -19.12 -0.93 2.93
C ILE A 23 -18.73 -1.66 1.64
N VAL A 24 -19.36 -2.78 1.38
CA VAL A 24 -19.09 -3.61 0.20
C VAL A 24 -20.31 -4.50 -0.06
N SER A 25 -20.60 -4.79 -1.32
CA SER A 25 -21.52 -5.84 -1.70
C SER A 25 -20.85 -6.90 -2.54
N THR A 26 -21.38 -8.12 -2.51
CA THR A 26 -20.84 -9.25 -3.28
C THR A 26 -21.94 -9.85 -4.12
N GLU A 27 -21.61 -10.21 -5.36
CA GLU A 27 -22.53 -10.87 -6.29
C GLU A 27 -21.77 -11.92 -7.09
N GLY A 28 -22.39 -13.09 -7.26
CA GLY A 28 -21.80 -14.19 -8.03
C GLY A 28 -22.85 -15.05 -8.71
N ARG A 29 -22.44 -15.81 -9.72
CA ARG A 29 -23.32 -16.69 -10.50
C ARG A 29 -24.08 -17.71 -9.63
N ALA A 30 -23.41 -18.25 -8.61
CA ALA A 30 -23.95 -19.28 -7.71
C ALA A 30 -23.99 -18.82 -6.24
N VAL A 31 -23.73 -17.54 -5.99
CA VAL A 31 -23.73 -16.94 -4.66
C VAL A 31 -24.72 -15.78 -4.70
N PRO A 32 -25.75 -15.78 -3.84
CA PRO A 32 -26.70 -14.68 -3.77
C PRO A 32 -26.00 -13.35 -3.49
N ALA A 33 -26.56 -12.27 -4.04
CA ALA A 33 -26.10 -10.93 -3.73
C ALA A 33 -26.21 -10.66 -2.21
N SER A 34 -25.16 -10.13 -1.64
CA SER A 34 -25.08 -9.81 -0.21
C SER A 34 -24.45 -8.44 -0.03
N SER A 35 -24.95 -7.67 0.94
CA SER A 35 -24.41 -6.36 1.30
C SER A 35 -23.90 -6.38 2.73
N PHE A 36 -22.68 -5.93 2.91
CA PHE A 36 -22.02 -5.79 4.21
C PHE A 36 -22.04 -4.32 4.61
N ARG A 37 -22.50 -4.07 5.84
CA ARG A 37 -22.74 -2.72 6.34
C ARG A 37 -21.96 -2.49 7.63
N ALA A 38 -21.68 -1.22 7.94
CA ALA A 38 -21.15 -0.82 9.23
C ALA A 38 -22.12 -1.23 10.35
N GLN A 39 -21.62 -2.00 11.32
CA GLN A 39 -22.44 -2.57 12.42
C GLN A 39 -22.61 -1.58 13.57
N THR A 40 -21.60 -0.73 13.78
CA THR A 40 -21.57 0.28 14.84
C THR A 40 -21.47 1.67 14.22
N ASN A 41 -21.77 2.71 14.99
CA ASN A 41 -21.34 4.06 14.64
C ASN A 41 -19.81 4.07 14.73
N GLY A 42 -19.15 4.63 13.72
CA GLY A 42 -17.70 4.76 13.72
C GLY A 42 -17.21 5.57 14.92
N GLU A 43 -16.01 5.25 15.38
CA GLU A 43 -15.37 5.97 16.48
C GLU A 43 -14.90 7.35 16.03
N ASP A 44 -14.52 7.48 14.76
CA ASP A 44 -14.10 8.75 14.15
C ASP A 44 -14.95 9.08 12.91
N LEU A 45 -16.10 9.70 13.13
CA LEU A 45 -16.99 10.17 12.04
C LEU A 45 -16.70 11.61 11.60
N LYS A 46 -15.94 12.38 12.35
CA LYS A 46 -15.77 13.83 12.16
C LYS A 46 -14.33 14.26 11.89
N GLY A 47 -13.35 13.44 12.26
CA GLY A 47 -11.94 13.73 12.05
C GLY A 47 -11.59 13.81 10.56
N ARG A 48 -10.56 14.57 10.23
CA ARG A 48 -9.96 14.61 8.90
C ARG A 48 -9.36 13.25 8.57
N LEU A 49 -9.63 12.73 7.38
CA LEU A 49 -9.18 11.39 6.98
C LEU A 49 -8.51 11.42 5.61
N VAL A 50 -7.30 10.91 5.55
CA VAL A 50 -6.59 10.62 4.30
C VAL A 50 -6.23 9.15 4.27
N VAL A 51 -6.51 8.48 3.16
CA VAL A 51 -6.17 7.08 2.92
C VAL A 51 -5.09 7.01 1.85
N LEU A 52 -3.96 6.39 2.18
CA LEU A 52 -2.86 6.19 1.24
C LEU A 52 -3.01 4.85 0.53
N ILE A 53 -2.96 4.90 -0.80
CA ILE A 53 -2.97 3.71 -1.67
C ILE A 53 -1.83 3.75 -2.67
N ASP A 54 -1.46 2.57 -3.12
CA ASP A 54 -0.51 2.34 -4.19
C ASP A 54 -0.89 1.05 -4.95
N GLU A 55 -0.12 0.71 -5.95
CA GLU A 55 -0.29 -0.49 -6.77
C GLU A 55 -0.17 -1.82 -6.01
N SER A 56 0.37 -1.81 -4.80
CA SER A 56 0.40 -2.97 -3.89
C SER A 56 -0.86 -3.08 -3.03
N SER A 57 -1.67 -2.02 -2.99
CA SER A 57 -2.93 -2.00 -2.26
C SER A 57 -3.96 -2.84 -3.00
N ALA A 58 -4.39 -3.97 -2.41
CA ALA A 58 -5.24 -4.96 -3.08
C ALA A 58 -6.34 -5.51 -2.17
N SER A 59 -7.46 -5.97 -2.75
CA SER A 59 -8.49 -6.77 -2.08
C SER A 59 -9.10 -6.04 -0.87
N ALA A 60 -8.87 -6.51 0.36
CA ALA A 60 -9.39 -5.89 1.60
C ALA A 60 -9.03 -4.40 1.73
N SER A 61 -7.82 -4.01 1.31
CA SER A 61 -7.40 -2.61 1.32
C SER A 61 -8.21 -1.76 0.34
N GLU A 62 -8.58 -2.34 -0.80
CA GLU A 62 -9.42 -1.67 -1.79
C GLU A 62 -10.88 -1.54 -1.34
N ILE A 63 -11.36 -2.48 -0.50
CA ILE A 63 -12.67 -2.36 0.14
C ILE A 63 -12.70 -1.14 1.07
N VAL A 64 -11.67 -0.98 1.91
CA VAL A 64 -11.60 0.16 2.84
C VAL A 64 -11.47 1.47 2.08
N ALA A 65 -10.51 1.57 1.15
CA ALA A 65 -10.30 2.79 0.37
C ALA A 65 -11.52 3.15 -0.49
N GLY A 66 -12.13 2.16 -1.14
CA GLY A 66 -13.33 2.34 -1.95
C GLY A 66 -14.55 2.78 -1.13
N ALA A 67 -14.72 2.22 0.06
CA ALA A 67 -15.81 2.62 0.95
C ALA A 67 -15.63 4.07 1.45
N VAL A 68 -14.42 4.44 1.88
CA VAL A 68 -14.10 5.82 2.30
C VAL A 68 -14.32 6.80 1.15
N GLN A 69 -13.88 6.46 -0.06
CA GLN A 69 -14.02 7.31 -1.25
C GLN A 69 -15.48 7.48 -1.67
N ASP A 70 -16.22 6.37 -1.77
CA ASP A 70 -17.61 6.39 -2.25
C ASP A 70 -18.57 7.10 -1.29
N TRP A 71 -18.25 7.12 0.00
CA TRP A 71 -19.01 7.88 1.00
C TRP A 71 -18.51 9.32 1.17
N ASP A 72 -17.54 9.78 0.39
CA ASP A 72 -16.90 11.10 0.56
C ASP A 72 -16.44 11.36 2.01
N ARG A 73 -16.01 10.27 2.69
CA ARG A 73 -15.61 10.34 4.09
C ARG A 73 -14.19 10.86 4.27
N GLY A 74 -13.36 10.70 3.28
CA GLY A 74 -11.96 11.10 3.31
C GLY A 74 -11.34 11.15 1.92
N VAL A 75 -10.15 11.74 1.84
CA VAL A 75 -9.38 11.89 0.61
C VAL A 75 -8.48 10.68 0.40
N VAL A 76 -8.53 10.09 -0.78
CA VAL A 76 -7.64 8.99 -1.18
C VAL A 76 -6.47 9.55 -1.96
N VAL A 77 -5.25 9.29 -1.50
CA VAL A 77 -4.01 9.87 -2.05
C VAL A 77 -3.03 8.78 -2.43
N GLY A 78 -2.27 8.98 -3.49
CA GLY A 78 -1.22 8.08 -3.94
C GLY A 78 -1.35 7.64 -5.39
N ARG A 79 -1.22 6.35 -5.67
CA ARG A 79 -1.31 5.77 -7.01
C ARG A 79 -2.45 4.77 -7.11
N PRO A 80 -2.95 4.47 -8.33
CA PRO A 80 -4.03 3.50 -8.52
C PRO A 80 -3.72 2.16 -7.86
N SER A 81 -4.72 1.58 -7.17
CA SER A 81 -4.57 0.30 -6.49
C SER A 81 -4.53 -0.89 -7.46
N PHE A 82 -4.29 -2.08 -6.96
CA PHE A 82 -4.08 -3.28 -7.75
C PHE A 82 -5.28 -3.68 -8.64
N GLY A 83 -6.50 -3.55 -8.16
CA GLY A 83 -7.70 -3.96 -8.88
C GLY A 83 -8.05 -5.45 -8.71
N LYS A 84 -8.07 -5.95 -7.47
CA LYS A 84 -8.49 -7.32 -7.15
C LYS A 84 -9.88 -7.29 -6.47
N GLY A 85 -10.93 -7.40 -7.27
CA GLY A 85 -12.33 -7.38 -6.85
C GLY A 85 -13.01 -8.75 -6.84
N LEU A 86 -12.29 -9.83 -6.54
CA LEU A 86 -12.79 -11.21 -6.55
C LEU A 86 -12.90 -11.79 -5.15
N VAL A 87 -14.02 -12.43 -4.86
CA VAL A 87 -14.23 -13.27 -3.69
C VAL A 87 -13.85 -14.70 -4.03
N GLN A 88 -12.91 -15.27 -3.29
CA GLN A 88 -12.42 -16.63 -3.49
C GLN A 88 -12.78 -17.50 -2.29
N ARG A 89 -13.22 -18.72 -2.54
CA ARG A 89 -13.46 -19.77 -1.57
C ARG A 89 -12.39 -20.86 -1.68
N GLN A 90 -11.90 -21.32 -0.55
CA GLN A 90 -11.06 -22.51 -0.49
C GLN A 90 -11.94 -23.71 -0.14
N ILE A 91 -11.82 -24.75 -0.93
CA ILE A 91 -12.55 -26.04 -0.76
C ILE A 91 -11.50 -27.12 -0.55
N GLY A 92 -11.54 -27.76 0.61
CA GLY A 92 -10.67 -28.91 0.91
C GLY A 92 -11.10 -30.13 0.10
N LEU A 93 -10.15 -30.93 -0.35
CA LEU A 93 -10.36 -32.20 -1.04
C LEU A 93 -10.04 -33.38 -0.10
N SER A 94 -10.52 -34.57 -0.45
CA SER A 94 -10.38 -35.78 0.37
C SER A 94 -8.93 -36.26 0.57
N ASP A 95 -8.03 -35.83 -0.30
CA ASP A 95 -6.59 -36.15 -0.24
C ASP A 95 -5.77 -35.14 0.61
N GLY A 96 -6.45 -34.20 1.30
CA GLY A 96 -5.82 -33.13 2.08
C GLY A 96 -5.38 -31.93 1.26
N SER A 97 -5.50 -31.96 -0.06
CA SER A 97 -5.28 -30.80 -0.91
C SER A 97 -6.46 -29.82 -0.86
N ALA A 98 -6.31 -28.62 -1.43
CA ALA A 98 -7.39 -27.65 -1.49
C ALA A 98 -7.42 -26.93 -2.84
N VAL A 99 -8.62 -26.63 -3.31
CA VAL A 99 -8.86 -25.81 -4.49
C VAL A 99 -9.37 -24.44 -4.08
N ARG A 100 -8.80 -23.39 -4.66
CA ARG A 100 -9.29 -22.01 -4.48
C ARG A 100 -10.06 -21.58 -5.71
N ILE A 101 -11.36 -21.32 -5.55
CA ILE A 101 -12.29 -21.00 -6.64
C ILE A 101 -12.84 -19.58 -6.42
N THR A 102 -12.90 -18.79 -7.49
CA THR A 102 -13.62 -17.52 -7.51
C THR A 102 -15.12 -17.79 -7.55
N VAL A 103 -15.86 -17.27 -6.58
CA VAL A 103 -17.29 -17.51 -6.40
C VAL A 103 -18.15 -16.27 -6.60
N ALA A 104 -17.56 -15.05 -6.41
CA ALA A 104 -18.28 -13.80 -6.57
C ALA A 104 -17.30 -12.66 -6.92
N ARG A 105 -17.87 -11.53 -7.36
CA ARG A 105 -17.21 -10.23 -7.42
C ARG A 105 -17.69 -9.37 -6.27
N TYR A 106 -16.90 -8.41 -5.83
CA TYR A 106 -17.37 -7.40 -4.91
C TYR A 106 -17.47 -6.04 -5.58
N HIS A 107 -18.42 -5.26 -5.08
CA HIS A 107 -18.75 -3.92 -5.54
C HIS A 107 -18.54 -2.96 -4.37
N THR A 108 -18.00 -1.80 -4.64
CA THR A 108 -17.91 -0.71 -3.67
C THR A 108 -19.33 -0.13 -3.39
N PRO A 109 -19.50 0.75 -2.40
CA PRO A 109 -20.82 1.33 -2.08
C PRO A 109 -21.53 2.00 -3.26
N SER A 110 -20.80 2.62 -4.18
CA SER A 110 -21.37 3.23 -5.40
C SER A 110 -21.74 2.21 -6.50
N GLY A 111 -21.52 0.91 -6.25
CA GLY A 111 -21.78 -0.17 -7.20
C GLY A 111 -20.68 -0.47 -8.20
N ARG A 112 -19.54 0.24 -8.16
CA ARG A 112 -18.45 0.01 -9.10
C ARG A 112 -17.70 -1.29 -8.83
N VAL A 113 -17.38 -1.99 -9.91
CA VAL A 113 -16.49 -3.15 -9.90
C VAL A 113 -15.05 -2.66 -10.05
N ILE A 114 -14.20 -2.96 -9.10
CA ILE A 114 -12.80 -2.56 -9.14
C ILE A 114 -11.89 -3.61 -9.81
N GLN A 115 -12.42 -4.82 -10.08
CA GLN A 115 -11.67 -5.89 -10.71
C GLN A 115 -11.15 -5.47 -12.09
N ARG A 116 -9.83 -5.57 -12.27
CA ARG A 116 -9.22 -5.39 -13.59
C ARG A 116 -9.67 -6.48 -14.55
N PRO A 117 -9.83 -6.17 -15.85
CA PRO A 117 -10.08 -7.17 -16.86
C PRO A 117 -9.04 -8.30 -16.82
N TYR A 118 -9.49 -9.54 -16.93
CA TYR A 118 -8.64 -10.72 -17.00
C TYR A 118 -9.05 -11.57 -18.18
N GLU A 119 -8.11 -11.86 -19.07
CA GLU A 119 -8.31 -12.79 -20.18
C GLU A 119 -7.69 -14.15 -19.85
N LYS A 120 -8.46 -15.21 -20.11
CA LYS A 120 -8.00 -16.60 -19.90
C LYS A 120 -6.74 -16.86 -20.74
N GLY A 121 -5.70 -17.39 -20.10
CA GLY A 121 -4.41 -17.66 -20.76
C GLY A 121 -3.39 -16.52 -20.71
N LYS A 122 -3.81 -15.28 -20.43
CA LYS A 122 -2.94 -14.09 -20.38
C LYS A 122 -2.50 -13.70 -18.97
N ARG A 123 -2.20 -14.69 -18.14
CA ARG A 123 -1.81 -14.45 -16.74
C ARG A 123 -0.57 -13.54 -16.61
N ARG A 124 0.44 -13.77 -17.44
CA ARG A 124 1.67 -12.97 -17.44
C ARG A 124 1.39 -11.52 -17.81
N GLU A 125 0.59 -11.28 -18.84
CA GLU A 125 0.17 -9.95 -19.28
C GLU A 125 -0.61 -9.24 -18.19
N TYR A 126 -1.54 -9.92 -17.51
CA TYR A 126 -2.31 -9.37 -16.39
C TYR A 126 -1.42 -8.83 -15.27
N TYR A 127 -0.31 -9.50 -14.96
CA TYR A 127 0.65 -9.02 -13.95
C TYR A 127 1.57 -7.94 -14.51
N LEU A 128 1.96 -7.99 -15.78
CA LEU A 128 2.80 -6.98 -16.43
C LEU A 128 2.04 -5.66 -16.67
N ASP A 129 0.75 -5.70 -16.99
CA ASP A 129 -0.09 -4.51 -17.11
C ASP A 129 -0.15 -3.71 -15.81
N HIS A 130 0.00 -4.39 -14.69
CA HIS A 130 0.14 -3.71 -13.42
C HIS A 130 1.39 -2.79 -13.39
N LEU A 131 2.49 -3.22 -13.99
CA LEU A 131 3.72 -2.44 -14.09
C LEU A 131 3.62 -1.31 -15.14
N ARG A 132 2.85 -1.50 -16.22
CA ARG A 132 2.62 -0.48 -17.26
C ARG A 132 1.82 0.73 -16.78
N ARG A 133 1.11 0.62 -15.66
CA ARG A 133 0.40 1.76 -15.05
C ARG A 133 1.33 2.82 -14.46
N TYR A 134 2.63 2.56 -14.41
CA TYR A 134 3.67 3.54 -14.15
C TYR A 134 3.98 4.43 -15.37
N ASP A 135 3.51 4.05 -16.56
CA ASP A 135 3.63 4.84 -17.78
C ASP A 135 2.39 5.75 -17.90
N ASP A 136 2.61 7.07 -17.88
CA ASP A 136 1.56 8.09 -17.93
C ASP A 136 0.65 7.93 -19.14
N ALA A 137 1.22 7.69 -20.33
CA ALA A 137 0.45 7.53 -21.57
C ALA A 137 -0.44 6.28 -21.56
N ALA A 138 0.05 5.17 -21.00
CA ALA A 138 -0.73 3.94 -20.85
C ALA A 138 -1.85 4.11 -19.82
N ARG A 139 -1.58 4.85 -18.72
CA ARG A 139 -2.56 5.19 -17.69
C ARG A 139 -3.71 6.02 -18.27
N ASP A 140 -3.41 7.09 -18.98
CA ASP A 140 -4.41 8.00 -19.55
C ASP A 140 -5.36 7.29 -20.52
N SER A 141 -4.85 6.35 -21.32
CA SER A 141 -5.68 5.57 -22.25
C SER A 141 -6.60 4.58 -21.53
N LEU A 142 -6.13 3.92 -20.48
CA LEU A 142 -6.93 3.04 -19.62
C LEU A 142 -8.00 3.83 -18.86
N ASP A 143 -7.68 5.05 -18.51
CA ASP A 143 -8.53 5.95 -17.76
C ASP A 143 -9.69 6.49 -18.61
N ALA A 144 -9.46 6.79 -19.88
CA ALA A 144 -10.50 7.27 -20.79
C ALA A 144 -11.61 6.24 -21.06
N ALA A 145 -11.30 4.94 -20.95
CA ALA A 145 -12.24 3.84 -21.20
C ALA A 145 -12.95 3.32 -19.93
N ALA A 146 -12.61 3.84 -18.72
CA ALA A 146 -13.12 3.31 -17.48
C ALA A 146 -14.57 3.75 -17.19
N PRO A 147 -15.44 2.84 -16.71
CA PRO A 147 -16.82 3.18 -16.38
C PRO A 147 -16.85 4.17 -15.22
N ALA A 148 -17.64 5.25 -15.39
CA ALA A 148 -17.82 6.30 -14.39
C ALA A 148 -19.00 6.01 -13.47
N TYR A 149 -18.84 6.33 -12.21
CA TYR A 149 -19.85 6.22 -11.14
C TYR A 149 -19.90 7.52 -10.35
N ARG A 150 -20.86 7.63 -9.44
CA ARG A 150 -21.04 8.79 -8.57
C ARG A 150 -20.88 8.40 -7.12
N THR A 151 -20.18 9.21 -6.35
CA THR A 151 -20.12 9.06 -4.89
C THR A 151 -21.48 9.32 -4.24
N LEU A 152 -21.69 8.83 -3.02
CA LEU A 152 -23.02 8.75 -2.43
C LEU A 152 -23.47 10.04 -1.72
N ARG A 153 -22.54 10.90 -1.34
CA ARG A 153 -22.89 12.14 -0.61
C ARG A 153 -22.83 13.37 -1.50
N THR A 154 -21.71 13.57 -2.19
CA THR A 154 -21.49 14.77 -2.98
C THR A 154 -21.72 14.56 -4.47
N GLY A 155 -21.77 13.32 -4.94
CA GLY A 155 -22.01 13.01 -6.35
C GLY A 155 -20.83 13.25 -7.27
N ARG A 156 -19.61 13.40 -6.74
CA ARG A 156 -18.40 13.51 -7.56
C ARG A 156 -18.11 12.23 -8.33
N THR A 157 -17.38 12.35 -9.43
CA THR A 157 -17.10 11.22 -10.32
C THR A 157 -15.98 10.35 -9.77
N VAL A 158 -16.22 9.04 -9.72
CA VAL A 158 -15.24 7.99 -9.43
C VAL A 158 -15.29 6.90 -10.50
N TYR A 159 -14.24 6.11 -10.63
CA TYR A 159 -14.10 5.18 -11.75
C TYR A 159 -13.97 3.73 -11.27
N GLY A 160 -14.44 2.79 -12.10
CA GLY A 160 -14.34 1.36 -11.88
C GLY A 160 -13.42 0.67 -12.90
N GLY A 161 -13.33 -0.67 -12.83
CA GLY A 161 -12.64 -1.50 -13.81
C GLY A 161 -11.12 -1.53 -13.73
N GLY A 162 -10.52 -0.84 -12.74
CA GLY A 162 -9.06 -0.71 -12.70
C GLY A 162 -8.44 -0.57 -11.30
N GLY A 163 -9.12 -1.00 -10.26
CA GLY A 163 -8.78 -0.70 -8.87
C GLY A 163 -9.42 0.59 -8.40
N ILE A 164 -8.97 1.07 -7.26
CA ILE A 164 -9.34 2.37 -6.72
C ILE A 164 -8.36 3.40 -7.27
N ARG A 165 -8.86 4.43 -7.95
CA ARG A 165 -8.07 5.60 -8.32
C ARG A 165 -8.00 6.56 -7.15
N PRO A 166 -6.83 7.10 -6.83
CA PRO A 166 -6.74 8.14 -5.81
C PRO A 166 -7.47 9.42 -6.27
N ASP A 167 -7.97 10.18 -5.31
CA ASP A 167 -8.51 11.51 -5.56
C ASP A 167 -7.39 12.51 -5.88
N ILE A 168 -6.23 12.30 -5.29
CA ILE A 168 -5.00 13.05 -5.55
C ILE A 168 -3.90 12.06 -5.94
N LEU A 169 -3.50 12.13 -7.21
CA LEU A 169 -2.39 11.34 -7.72
C LEU A 169 -1.06 11.90 -7.20
N VAL A 170 -0.21 11.01 -6.69
CA VAL A 170 1.16 11.33 -6.28
C VAL A 170 2.07 10.22 -6.78
N GLU A 171 2.95 10.58 -7.72
CA GLU A 171 3.89 9.63 -8.31
C GLU A 171 4.95 9.14 -7.30
N ALA A 172 5.52 7.98 -7.57
CA ALA A 172 6.65 7.48 -6.80
C ALA A 172 7.91 8.28 -7.14
N ASP A 173 8.66 8.65 -6.13
CA ASP A 173 10.02 9.12 -6.34
C ASP A 173 10.94 7.91 -6.57
N THR A 174 11.45 7.80 -7.79
CA THR A 174 12.38 6.74 -8.20
C THR A 174 13.79 7.24 -8.45
N ALA A 175 14.08 8.53 -8.24
CA ALA A 175 15.36 9.15 -8.59
C ALA A 175 16.56 8.50 -7.87
N GLY A 176 16.36 8.04 -6.61
CA GLY A 176 17.37 7.35 -5.84
C GLY A 176 17.40 5.82 -6.00
N PHE A 177 16.61 5.25 -6.93
CA PHE A 177 16.51 3.81 -7.07
C PHE A 177 17.39 3.27 -8.20
N SER A 178 18.42 2.51 -7.88
CA SER A 178 19.26 1.82 -8.87
C SER A 178 18.92 0.33 -9.00
N ASN A 179 19.32 -0.28 -10.11
CA ASN A 179 19.22 -1.73 -10.29
C ASN A 179 20.00 -2.50 -9.22
N TYR A 180 21.15 -1.98 -8.81
CA TYR A 180 21.96 -2.59 -7.75
C TYR A 180 21.18 -2.65 -6.41
N TYR A 181 20.59 -1.54 -6.00
CA TYR A 181 19.75 -1.51 -4.80
C TYR A 181 18.55 -2.45 -4.91
N GLY A 182 17.89 -2.46 -6.08
CA GLY A 182 16.80 -3.37 -6.37
C GLY A 182 17.18 -4.85 -6.20
N GLU A 183 18.38 -5.25 -6.63
CA GLU A 183 18.92 -6.61 -6.44
C GLU A 183 19.14 -6.93 -4.95
N LEU A 184 19.73 -6.02 -4.18
CA LEU A 184 19.94 -6.20 -2.75
C LEU A 184 18.61 -6.41 -2.00
N ILE A 185 17.59 -5.61 -2.34
CA ILE A 185 16.25 -5.72 -1.73
C ILE A 185 15.55 -7.01 -2.16
N ARG A 186 15.51 -7.31 -3.47
CA ARG A 186 14.80 -8.47 -4.01
C ARG A 186 15.34 -9.81 -3.51
N ARG A 187 16.65 -9.88 -3.26
CA ARG A 187 17.31 -11.06 -2.68
C ARG A 187 17.28 -11.10 -1.16
N GLY A 188 16.68 -10.11 -0.50
CA GLY A 188 16.58 -10.04 0.96
C GLY A 188 17.88 -9.73 1.68
N ILE A 189 18.94 -9.35 0.94
CA ILE A 189 20.31 -9.18 1.50
C ILE A 189 20.35 -8.10 2.58
N VAL A 190 19.64 -6.99 2.38
CA VAL A 190 19.61 -5.90 3.36
C VAL A 190 18.92 -6.33 4.66
N ALA A 191 17.84 -7.10 4.57
CA ALA A 191 17.12 -7.58 5.75
C ALA A 191 17.93 -8.60 6.56
N ASP A 192 18.58 -9.55 5.87
CA ASP A 192 19.44 -10.56 6.48
C ASP A 192 20.66 -9.90 7.14
N PHE A 193 21.32 -8.97 6.41
CA PHE A 193 22.45 -8.22 6.94
C PHE A 193 22.11 -7.50 8.25
N VAL A 194 20.96 -6.80 8.32
CA VAL A 194 20.55 -6.11 9.54
C VAL A 194 20.28 -7.10 10.67
N GLY A 195 19.73 -8.29 10.38
CA GLY A 195 19.58 -9.35 11.37
C GLY A 195 20.90 -9.73 12.02
N ASP A 196 21.87 -10.14 11.20
CA ASP A 196 23.18 -10.61 11.66
C ASP A 196 24.03 -9.47 12.31
N TRP A 197 24.02 -8.29 11.70
CA TRP A 197 24.75 -7.13 12.22
C TRP A 197 24.21 -6.67 13.57
N LEU A 198 22.89 -6.66 13.74
CA LEU A 198 22.25 -6.17 14.95
C LEU A 198 22.47 -7.12 16.13
N ASP A 199 22.62 -8.43 15.90
CA ASP A 199 22.93 -9.38 16.97
C ASP A 199 24.23 -9.00 17.71
N GLY A 200 25.23 -8.49 16.99
CA GLY A 200 26.48 -7.97 17.60
C GLY A 200 26.40 -6.53 18.10
N SER A 201 25.41 -5.75 17.68
CA SER A 201 25.35 -4.30 17.93
C SER A 201 24.19 -3.87 18.84
N ARG A 202 23.25 -4.78 19.12
CA ARG A 202 21.99 -4.51 19.85
C ARG A 202 22.23 -3.83 21.19
N ASP A 203 23.10 -4.41 22.02
CA ASP A 203 23.33 -3.91 23.39
C ASP A 203 23.97 -2.52 23.41
N SER A 204 24.88 -2.26 22.46
CA SER A 204 25.53 -0.96 22.34
C SER A 204 24.54 0.11 21.88
N LEU A 205 23.71 -0.22 20.87
CA LEU A 205 22.68 0.67 20.36
C LEU A 205 21.58 0.93 21.39
N SER A 206 21.11 -0.10 22.11
CA SER A 206 20.10 0.06 23.14
C SER A 206 20.58 0.88 24.34
N ARG A 207 21.87 0.79 24.70
CA ARG A 207 22.46 1.66 25.74
C ARG A 207 22.60 3.10 25.26
N ARG A 208 22.94 3.30 23.99
CA ARG A 208 23.17 4.64 23.43
C ARG A 208 21.85 5.36 23.14
N TYR A 209 20.80 4.64 22.74
CA TYR A 209 19.52 5.18 22.32
C TYR A 209 18.39 4.55 23.14
N ALA A 210 17.99 5.23 24.22
CA ALA A 210 16.94 4.73 25.12
C ALA A 210 15.52 4.79 24.54
N SER A 211 15.30 5.58 23.46
CA SER A 211 14.00 5.71 22.79
C SER A 211 14.18 5.77 21.27
N PHE A 212 13.07 5.55 20.55
CA PHE A 212 13.04 5.71 19.11
C PHE A 212 13.43 7.13 18.68
N GLU A 213 12.94 8.15 19.36
CA GLU A 213 13.22 9.55 19.05
C GLU A 213 14.71 9.86 19.14
N ALA A 214 15.38 9.37 20.18
CA ALA A 214 16.82 9.51 20.34
C ALA A 214 17.59 8.76 19.25
N PHE A 215 17.12 7.56 18.87
CA PHE A 215 17.69 6.78 17.78
C PHE A 215 17.50 7.47 16.43
N ASP A 216 16.30 7.94 16.14
CA ASP A 216 15.98 8.57 14.86
C ASP A 216 16.76 9.87 14.65
N ALA A 217 16.90 10.66 15.69
CA ALA A 217 17.68 11.90 15.63
C ALA A 217 19.21 11.68 15.59
N GLY A 218 19.70 10.62 16.25
CA GLY A 218 21.15 10.47 16.48
C GLY A 218 21.82 9.33 15.74
N TYR A 219 21.09 8.39 15.10
CA TYR A 219 21.68 7.25 14.42
C TYR A 219 21.68 7.43 12.91
N THR A 220 22.85 7.25 12.32
CA THR A 220 23.05 7.07 10.87
C THR A 220 24.00 5.89 10.66
N PRO A 221 23.67 4.92 9.79
CA PRO A 221 24.59 3.85 9.43
C PRO A 221 25.92 4.42 8.95
N SER A 222 27.04 3.90 9.48
CA SER A 222 28.39 4.34 9.08
C SER A 222 28.79 3.74 7.73
N ASP A 223 29.89 4.27 7.14
CA ASP A 223 30.47 3.73 5.91
C ASP A 223 30.92 2.29 6.10
N GLU A 224 31.47 1.93 7.26
CA GLU A 224 31.84 0.56 7.61
C GLU A 224 30.62 -0.40 7.53
N VAL A 225 29.44 0.05 7.96
CA VAL A 225 28.21 -0.74 7.86
C VAL A 225 27.84 -0.95 6.40
N LEU A 226 27.99 0.07 5.56
CA LEU A 226 27.73 -0.02 4.12
C LEU A 226 28.73 -0.96 3.42
N GLU A 227 30.01 -0.88 3.72
CA GLU A 227 31.06 -1.76 3.18
C GLU A 227 30.77 -3.23 3.52
N ARG A 228 30.36 -3.51 4.75
CA ARG A 228 29.95 -4.86 5.17
C ARG A 228 28.72 -5.36 4.45
N LEU A 229 27.72 -4.49 4.20
CA LEU A 229 26.55 -4.83 3.41
C LEU A 229 26.91 -5.17 1.96
N THR A 230 27.75 -4.34 1.32
CA THR A 230 28.17 -4.57 -0.07
C THR A 230 29.00 -5.85 -0.20
N ALA A 231 29.90 -6.13 0.75
CA ALA A 231 30.64 -7.38 0.80
C ALA A 231 29.72 -8.62 0.96
N LEU A 232 28.68 -8.53 1.80
CA LEU A 232 27.66 -9.58 1.88
C LEU A 232 26.93 -9.74 0.54
N GLY A 233 26.61 -8.64 -0.14
CA GLY A 233 26.00 -8.64 -1.47
C GLY A 233 26.83 -9.42 -2.47
N GLU A 234 28.14 -9.15 -2.55
CA GLU A 234 29.07 -9.84 -3.43
C GLU A 234 29.18 -11.34 -3.10
N SER A 235 29.29 -11.69 -1.83
CA SER A 235 29.35 -13.09 -1.38
C SER A 235 28.09 -13.88 -1.77
N ARG A 236 26.97 -13.20 -1.95
CA ARG A 236 25.68 -13.77 -2.38
C ARG A 236 25.40 -13.58 -3.88
N GLY A 237 26.43 -13.19 -4.65
CA GLY A 237 26.35 -13.11 -6.11
C GLY A 237 25.67 -11.84 -6.66
N VAL A 238 25.61 -10.76 -5.87
CA VAL A 238 25.28 -9.42 -6.35
C VAL A 238 26.58 -8.65 -6.54
N LYS A 239 27.06 -8.57 -7.79
CA LYS A 239 28.28 -7.84 -8.13
C LYS A 239 28.14 -6.37 -7.72
N PHE A 240 29.17 -5.84 -7.06
CA PHE A 240 29.18 -4.43 -6.68
C PHE A 240 29.16 -3.52 -7.92
N ASP A 241 28.26 -2.55 -7.90
CA ASP A 241 28.08 -1.50 -8.90
C ASP A 241 28.25 -0.15 -8.21
N ALA A 242 29.43 0.46 -8.39
CA ALA A 242 29.78 1.70 -7.71
C ALA A 242 28.88 2.88 -8.11
N GLU A 243 28.49 2.98 -9.39
CA GLU A 243 27.61 4.03 -9.88
C GLU A 243 26.19 3.83 -9.35
N GLY A 244 25.65 2.62 -9.45
CA GLY A 244 24.35 2.26 -8.91
C GLY A 244 24.29 2.42 -7.40
N PHE A 245 25.37 2.08 -6.68
CA PHE A 245 25.46 2.29 -5.24
C PHE A 245 25.46 3.77 -4.88
N ALA A 246 26.24 4.59 -5.56
CA ALA A 246 26.29 6.04 -5.29
C ALA A 246 24.94 6.72 -5.48
N VAL A 247 24.16 6.32 -6.49
CA VAL A 247 22.78 6.79 -6.69
C VAL A 247 21.88 6.40 -5.54
N SER A 248 22.00 5.18 -5.00
CA SER A 248 21.07 4.62 -4.02
C SER A 248 21.58 4.66 -2.58
N GLU A 249 22.76 5.17 -2.32
CA GLU A 249 23.34 5.20 -0.97
C GLU A 249 22.38 5.83 0.08
N PRO A 250 21.72 6.96 -0.19
CA PRO A 250 20.75 7.53 0.75
C PRO A 250 19.61 6.56 1.09
N LEU A 251 19.08 5.84 0.08
CA LEU A 251 18.03 4.84 0.27
C LEU A 251 18.54 3.62 1.05
N VAL A 252 19.77 3.18 0.78
CA VAL A 252 20.40 2.07 1.50
C VAL A 252 20.55 2.43 2.97
N ARG A 253 21.10 3.61 3.30
CA ARG A 253 21.26 4.08 4.69
C ARG A 253 19.91 4.18 5.40
N MET A 254 18.93 4.77 4.74
CA MET A 254 17.57 4.88 5.28
C MET A 254 16.95 3.49 5.54
N GLN A 255 17.09 2.56 4.61
CA GLN A 255 16.55 1.20 4.75
C GLN A 255 17.22 0.44 5.91
N LEU A 256 18.54 0.54 6.03
CA LEU A 256 19.29 -0.02 7.15
C LEU A 256 18.84 0.55 8.49
N LYS A 257 18.69 1.89 8.58
CA LYS A 257 18.18 2.58 9.75
C LYS A 257 16.76 2.13 10.10
N ALA A 258 15.87 2.04 9.11
CA ALA A 258 14.50 1.64 9.30
C ALA A 258 14.35 0.18 9.80
N LEU A 259 15.12 -0.74 9.22
CA LEU A 259 15.14 -2.14 9.66
C LEU A 259 15.75 -2.28 11.07
N ALA A 260 16.79 -1.52 11.39
CA ALA A 260 17.34 -1.49 12.74
C ALA A 260 16.32 -0.92 13.74
N ALA A 261 15.64 0.17 13.40
CA ALA A 261 14.55 0.74 14.21
C ALA A 261 13.43 -0.27 14.44
N GLN A 262 13.05 -1.02 13.41
CA GLN A 262 12.04 -2.09 13.53
C GLN A 262 12.44 -3.14 14.58
N ARG A 263 13.69 -3.58 14.53
CA ARG A 263 14.21 -4.62 15.43
C ARG A 263 14.40 -4.14 16.87
N LEU A 264 14.68 -2.87 17.06
CA LEU A 264 14.90 -2.28 18.40
C LEU A 264 13.60 -1.78 19.05
N PHE A 265 12.70 -1.18 18.28
CA PHE A 265 11.54 -0.45 18.79
C PHE A 265 10.19 -0.93 18.22
N GLY A 266 10.18 -2.01 17.43
CA GLY A 266 8.98 -2.61 16.87
C GLY A 266 8.60 -2.08 15.48
N THR A 267 7.60 -2.72 14.86
CA THR A 267 7.22 -2.51 13.46
C THR A 267 6.83 -1.06 13.15
N GLY A 268 6.20 -0.36 14.09
CA GLY A 268 5.82 1.05 13.92
C GLY A 268 7.03 1.96 13.67
N ALA A 269 8.18 1.66 14.28
CA ALA A 269 9.40 2.44 14.12
C ALA A 269 9.96 2.39 12.69
N TYR A 270 9.81 1.27 11.99
CA TYR A 270 10.17 1.17 10.57
C TYR A 270 9.47 2.25 9.75
N PHE A 271 8.15 2.33 9.85
CA PHE A 271 7.35 3.27 9.07
C PHE A 271 7.57 4.72 9.50
N ARG A 272 7.92 4.98 10.75
CA ARG A 272 8.29 6.32 11.22
C ARG A 272 9.58 6.83 10.58
N VAL A 273 10.50 5.95 10.21
CA VAL A 273 11.71 6.32 9.45
C VAL A 273 11.40 6.47 7.96
N ILE A 274 10.74 5.47 7.35
CA ILE A 274 10.54 5.41 5.89
C ILE A 274 9.55 6.47 5.38
N ASN A 275 8.40 6.63 6.05
CA ASN A 275 7.33 7.45 5.49
C ASN A 275 7.70 8.92 5.31
N PRO A 276 8.31 9.62 6.29
CA PRO A 276 8.72 11.00 6.11
C PRO A 276 9.83 11.19 5.08
N ALA A 277 10.73 10.19 4.96
CA ALA A 277 11.96 10.33 4.18
C ALA A 277 11.80 9.89 2.71
N ALA A 278 10.92 8.93 2.41
CA ALA A 278 10.85 8.30 1.09
C ALA A 278 9.43 8.13 0.54
N SER A 279 8.41 8.75 1.15
CA SER A 279 7.04 8.63 0.66
C SER A 279 6.45 9.99 0.30
N PRO A 280 6.51 10.41 -0.99
CA PRO A 280 5.85 11.64 -1.44
C PRO A 280 4.34 11.66 -1.13
N ALA A 281 3.68 10.49 -1.22
CA ALA A 281 2.28 10.37 -0.88
C ALA A 281 2.01 10.63 0.62
N TYR A 282 2.90 10.19 1.51
CA TYR A 282 2.80 10.51 2.93
C TYR A 282 2.98 12.02 3.19
N ALA A 283 4.00 12.62 2.61
CA ALA A 283 4.23 14.06 2.73
C ALA A 283 3.02 14.87 2.22
N ARG A 284 2.44 14.45 1.09
CA ARG A 284 1.23 15.08 0.55
C ARG A 284 0.03 14.91 1.48
N ALA A 285 -0.15 13.72 2.07
CA ALA A 285 -1.23 13.46 3.02
C ALA A 285 -1.13 14.33 4.27
N VAL A 286 0.08 14.49 4.83
CA VAL A 286 0.32 15.39 5.98
C VAL A 286 -0.04 16.83 5.61
N ALA A 287 0.43 17.32 4.48
CA ALA A 287 0.11 18.69 4.01
C ALA A 287 -1.41 18.90 3.82
N ILE A 288 -2.14 17.89 3.32
CA ILE A 288 -3.60 17.94 3.19
C ILE A 288 -4.28 18.03 4.58
N LEU A 289 -3.81 17.23 5.54
CA LEU A 289 -4.37 17.23 6.89
C LEU A 289 -4.11 18.55 7.63
N GLU A 290 -2.96 19.18 7.41
CA GLU A 290 -2.58 20.46 8.01
C GLU A 290 -3.41 21.63 7.42
N ASP A 291 -3.61 21.65 6.12
CA ASP A 291 -4.40 22.68 5.42
C ASP A 291 -5.68 22.10 4.79
N TRP A 292 -6.49 21.42 5.61
CA TRP A 292 -7.67 20.68 5.16
C TRP A 292 -8.67 21.52 4.38
N ASP A 293 -8.94 22.74 4.84
CA ASP A 293 -9.99 23.59 4.27
C ASP A 293 -9.66 24.04 2.85
N LYS A 294 -8.37 24.11 2.48
CA LYS A 294 -7.93 24.44 1.12
C LYS A 294 -7.54 23.24 0.26
N SER A 295 -7.10 22.16 0.90
CA SER A 295 -6.48 21.04 0.18
C SER A 295 -7.25 19.73 0.26
N GLY A 296 -8.03 19.51 1.31
CA GLY A 296 -8.79 18.27 1.54
C GLY A 296 -10.28 18.43 1.30
N GLN A 297 -10.89 19.45 1.92
CA GLN A 297 -12.31 19.72 1.78
C GLN A 297 -12.76 19.92 0.32
N PRO A 298 -12.08 20.71 -0.52
CA PRO A 298 -12.49 20.91 -1.92
C PRO A 298 -12.45 19.64 -2.77
N VAL A 299 -11.61 18.66 -2.41
CA VAL A 299 -11.54 17.36 -3.11
C VAL A 299 -12.80 16.54 -2.90
N LEU A 300 -13.49 16.75 -1.77
CA LEU A 300 -14.72 16.03 -1.41
C LEU A 300 -15.99 16.72 -1.88
N GLU A 301 -15.87 17.89 -2.52
CA GLU A 301 -16.99 18.62 -3.12
C GLU A 301 -17.24 18.18 -4.57
N PRO A 302 -18.46 18.36 -5.10
CA PRO A 302 -18.83 17.90 -6.46
C PRO A 302 -18.10 18.63 -7.58
#